data_5898159ea89a67a0cc639d30d247d62b
#
_entry.id   5898159ea89a67a0cc639d30d247d62b
#
_cell.length_a   1.000
_cell.length_b   1.000
_cell.length_c   1.000
_cell.angle_alpha   90.00
_cell.angle_beta   90.00
_cell.angle_gamma   90.00
#
_symmetry.space_group_name_H-M   'P 1'
#
loop_
_entity.id
_entity.type
_entity.pdbx_description
1 polymer ?
#
loop_
_entity_poly.entity_id
_entity_poly.type
_entity_poly.pdbx_seq_one_letter_code
_entity_poly.pdbx_strand_id
1 'polypeptide(L)'
;MNAHSSIGSDSPDPNGSLSEGRGFFDKISSRIGSQNSTGSRNIKPAEALLLLQNYEESRQGWFWSTDAAGNLTYITESITEILGTKSADLIGKPMVSLFLKPADNQAGARTLPFILTKKMKFNGLEVQAANSEDECWLSISGRPHQDKSGNFLGFRGSGNDVTAQRRMSLDTSRLAMYDSLTGLANRASMSKKLETTLAAYRQQKRACAVMLVDLDRFKQINDTLGHPAGDALLKQVAERLLKVVGQAGEVSRLGGDE
;
A
#
# COMPACT_ATOMS: atom_id res chain seq x y z
N MET A 1 -35.46 25.32 -56.14
CA MET A 1 -35.59 26.44 -55.22
C MET A 1 -35.02 25.93 -53.84
N ASN A 2 -33.93 26.46 -53.46
CA ASN A 2 -33.09 26.04 -52.29
C ASN A 2 -33.72 26.55 -51.00
N ALA A 3 -33.69 25.68 -49.96
CA ALA A 3 -33.77 26.11 -48.56
C ALA A 3 -32.68 25.37 -47.76
N HIS A 4 -31.67 26.12 -47.39
CA HIS A 4 -30.63 25.73 -46.42
C HIS A 4 -31.21 25.76 -45.01
N SER A 5 -31.08 24.67 -44.27
CA SER A 5 -31.23 24.64 -42.81
C SER A 5 -29.83 24.50 -42.18
N SER A 6 -29.44 25.54 -41.49
CA SER A 6 -28.21 25.58 -40.65
C SER A 6 -28.41 24.79 -39.37
N ILE A 7 -27.59 23.80 -39.17
CA ILE A 7 -27.47 23.07 -37.92
C ILE A 7 -26.50 23.86 -37.05
N GLY A 8 -26.97 24.40 -35.91
CA GLY A 8 -26.16 25.00 -34.87
C GLY A 8 -25.42 23.92 -34.11
N SER A 9 -24.08 24.02 -34.10
CA SER A 9 -23.20 23.22 -33.28
C SER A 9 -23.13 23.82 -31.90
N ASP A 10 -23.80 23.23 -30.94
CA ASP A 10 -23.56 23.46 -29.51
C ASP A 10 -22.31 22.71 -29.11
N SER A 11 -21.22 23.47 -28.92
CA SER A 11 -19.99 22.95 -28.30
C SER A 11 -20.13 23.16 -26.81
N PRO A 12 -19.85 22.14 -25.97
CA PRO A 12 -19.84 22.36 -24.53
C PRO A 12 -18.63 23.22 -24.12
N ASP A 13 -18.90 24.20 -23.29
CA ASP A 13 -17.95 25.16 -22.72
C ASP A 13 -16.94 24.44 -21.81
N PRO A 14 -15.60 24.48 -22.06
CA PRO A 14 -14.63 23.72 -21.29
C PRO A 14 -14.24 24.38 -19.96
N ASN A 15 -14.89 25.46 -19.53
CA ASN A 15 -14.43 26.27 -18.40
C ASN A 15 -15.17 26.11 -17.06
N GLY A 16 -16.11 25.17 -16.95
CA GLY A 16 -16.98 25.06 -15.77
C GLY A 16 -16.37 24.45 -14.49
N SER A 17 -15.23 23.73 -14.53
CA SER A 17 -14.71 23.00 -13.37
C SER A 17 -13.35 23.45 -12.82
N LEU A 18 -12.79 24.55 -13.34
CA LEU A 18 -11.42 25.00 -13.04
C LEU A 18 -11.31 26.10 -11.99
N SER A 19 -12.41 26.57 -11.40
CA SER A 19 -12.36 27.78 -10.56
C SER A 19 -11.86 27.56 -9.12
N GLU A 20 -12.09 26.41 -8.52
CA GLU A 20 -11.70 26.16 -7.13
C GLU A 20 -10.24 25.68 -6.97
N GLY A 21 -9.70 24.96 -7.95
CA GLY A 21 -8.29 24.58 -7.97
C GLY A 21 -7.34 25.77 -8.23
N ARG A 22 -7.77 26.78 -8.96
CA ARG A 22 -6.95 27.97 -9.28
C ARG A 22 -6.46 28.73 -8.04
N GLY A 23 -7.25 28.85 -7.00
CA GLY A 23 -6.89 29.62 -5.80
C GLY A 23 -5.69 29.06 -5.02
N PHE A 24 -5.47 27.76 -5.03
CA PHE A 24 -4.34 27.12 -4.37
C PHE A 24 -3.08 27.21 -5.22
N PHE A 25 -3.20 26.97 -6.52
CA PHE A 25 -2.08 27.02 -7.47
C PHE A 25 -1.58 28.45 -7.68
N ASP A 26 -2.45 29.45 -7.68
CA ASP A 26 -2.04 30.86 -7.70
C ASP A 26 -1.24 31.25 -6.44
N LYS A 27 -1.58 30.69 -5.27
CA LYS A 27 -0.81 30.85 -4.03
C LYS A 27 0.54 30.14 -4.06
N ILE A 28 0.66 28.99 -4.75
CA ILE A 28 1.95 28.32 -4.97
C ILE A 28 2.79 29.11 -5.97
N SER A 29 2.21 29.52 -7.09
CA SER A 29 2.88 30.26 -8.15
C SER A 29 3.47 31.59 -7.67
N SER A 30 2.75 32.34 -6.85
CA SER A 30 3.23 33.60 -6.29
C SER A 30 4.37 33.48 -5.27
N ARG A 31 4.58 32.24 -4.71
CA ARG A 31 5.63 31.97 -3.72
C ARG A 31 6.88 31.27 -4.28
N ILE A 32 6.81 30.67 -5.48
CA ILE A 32 7.96 30.04 -6.16
C ILE A 32 8.89 31.10 -6.79
N GLY A 33 8.41 32.32 -7.01
CA GLY A 33 9.15 33.39 -7.70
C GLY A 33 10.31 34.06 -6.92
N SER A 34 10.70 33.57 -5.74
CA SER A 34 11.77 34.16 -4.95
C SER A 34 12.56 33.12 -4.16
N GLN A 35 13.56 32.54 -4.76
CA GLN A 35 14.94 32.39 -4.25
C GLN A 35 15.80 31.42 -5.09
N ASN A 36 16.96 31.92 -5.49
CA ASN A 36 18.06 31.18 -6.10
C ASN A 36 18.59 30.09 -5.16
N SER A 37 18.59 28.82 -5.60
CA SER A 37 19.54 27.84 -5.11
C SER A 37 19.98 26.92 -6.26
N THR A 38 21.26 26.83 -6.37
CA THR A 38 22.11 26.10 -7.33
C THR A 38 21.59 24.71 -7.68
N GLY A 39 21.35 24.45 -8.97
CA GLY A 39 21.27 23.10 -9.53
C GLY A 39 19.89 22.58 -9.95
N SER A 40 18.83 23.32 -9.74
CA SER A 40 17.49 22.95 -10.23
C SER A 40 17.25 23.53 -11.61
N ARG A 41 16.90 22.70 -12.60
CA ARG A 41 16.39 23.16 -13.89
C ARG A 41 15.26 24.15 -13.62
N ASN A 42 15.39 25.39 -14.15
CA ASN A 42 14.36 26.42 -14.05
C ASN A 42 13.13 25.99 -14.85
N ILE A 43 12.25 25.23 -14.23
CA ILE A 43 10.91 24.96 -14.76
C ILE A 43 10.07 26.21 -14.49
N LYS A 44 9.44 26.76 -15.53
CA LYS A 44 8.53 27.89 -15.37
C LYS A 44 7.34 27.49 -14.48
N PRO A 45 6.80 28.39 -13.62
CA PRO A 45 5.69 28.05 -12.74
C PRO A 45 4.48 27.43 -13.45
N ALA A 46 4.17 27.89 -14.67
CA ALA A 46 3.10 27.32 -15.49
C ALA A 46 3.38 25.87 -15.94
N GLU A 47 4.63 25.55 -16.26
CA GLU A 47 5.06 24.21 -16.64
C GLU A 47 5.05 23.26 -15.44
N ALA A 48 5.48 23.75 -14.27
CA ALA A 48 5.39 23.00 -13.02
C ALA A 48 3.94 22.68 -12.64
N LEU A 49 3.03 23.63 -12.87
CA LEU A 49 1.60 23.44 -12.66
C LEU A 49 1.03 22.35 -13.59
N LEU A 50 1.38 22.39 -14.87
CA LEU A 50 0.94 21.39 -15.84
C LEU A 50 1.45 19.99 -15.49
N LEU A 51 2.71 19.87 -15.03
CA LEU A 51 3.25 18.60 -14.58
C LEU A 51 2.52 18.04 -13.35
N LEU A 52 2.13 18.92 -12.41
CA LEU A 52 1.33 18.51 -11.25
C LEU A 52 -0.06 18.07 -11.65
N GLN A 53 -0.72 18.78 -12.57
CA GLN A 53 -2.03 18.38 -13.10
C GLN A 53 -1.95 17.03 -13.82
N ASN A 54 -0.97 16.82 -14.69
CA ASN A 54 -0.76 15.54 -15.36
C ASN A 54 -0.51 14.40 -14.35
N TYR A 55 0.22 14.68 -13.26
CA TYR A 55 0.45 13.68 -12.21
C TYR A 55 -0.85 13.33 -11.47
N GLU A 56 -1.69 14.29 -11.17
CA GLU A 56 -3.01 14.08 -10.57
C GLU A 56 -3.94 13.29 -11.50
N GLU A 57 -4.01 13.68 -12.79
CA GLU A 57 -4.83 13.00 -13.81
C GLU A 57 -4.37 11.56 -14.07
N SER A 58 -3.07 11.29 -13.98
CA SER A 58 -2.52 9.95 -14.14
C SER A 58 -2.85 8.98 -12.98
N ARG A 59 -3.48 9.47 -11.91
CA ARG A 59 -3.81 8.72 -10.68
C ARG A 59 -2.62 8.01 -10.03
N GLN A 60 -1.40 8.46 -10.33
CA GLN A 60 -0.18 7.91 -9.73
C GLN A 60 0.00 8.33 -8.27
N GLY A 61 -0.71 9.38 -7.85
CA GLY A 61 -0.65 9.86 -6.49
C GLY A 61 -1.59 11.04 -6.24
N TRP A 62 -1.55 11.54 -5.05
CA TRP A 62 -2.37 12.65 -4.56
C TRP A 62 -1.54 13.59 -3.69
N PHE A 63 -1.99 14.83 -3.55
CA PHE A 63 -1.35 15.85 -2.74
C PHE A 63 -2.24 16.30 -1.59
N TRP A 64 -1.62 16.76 -0.53
CA TRP A 64 -2.32 17.26 0.65
C TRP A 64 -1.54 18.36 1.34
N SER A 65 -2.26 19.21 2.07
CA SER A 65 -1.68 20.15 3.01
C SER A 65 -2.55 20.29 4.24
N THR A 66 -1.92 20.68 5.35
CA THR A 66 -2.60 20.97 6.62
C THR A 66 -2.28 22.38 7.11
N ASP A 67 -3.10 22.85 8.04
CA ASP A 67 -2.78 23.99 8.89
C ASP A 67 -1.80 23.60 10.02
N ALA A 68 -1.46 24.56 10.88
CA ALA A 68 -0.58 24.35 12.02
C ALA A 68 -1.17 23.41 13.09
N ALA A 69 -2.48 23.25 13.14
CA ALA A 69 -3.19 22.34 14.03
C ALA A 69 -3.27 20.90 13.47
N GLY A 70 -2.88 20.70 12.20
CA GLY A 70 -2.94 19.39 11.53
C GLY A 70 -4.25 19.11 10.81
N ASN A 71 -5.12 20.12 10.64
CA ASN A 71 -6.35 20.00 9.87
C ASN A 71 -6.07 20.19 8.39
N LEU A 72 -6.74 19.43 7.54
CA LEU A 72 -6.61 19.51 6.09
C LEU A 72 -7.02 20.90 5.57
N THR A 73 -6.14 21.53 4.79
CA THR A 73 -6.39 22.78 4.05
C THR A 73 -6.46 22.56 2.56
N TYR A 74 -5.96 21.41 2.09
CA TYR A 74 -6.04 20.96 0.72
C TYR A 74 -5.89 19.44 0.66
N ILE A 75 -6.62 18.85 -0.25
CA ILE A 75 -6.48 17.44 -0.63
C ILE A 75 -6.94 17.27 -2.08
N THR A 76 -6.19 16.52 -2.88
CA THR A 76 -6.52 16.24 -4.29
C THR A 76 -7.78 15.38 -4.36
N GLU A 77 -8.61 15.58 -5.38
CA GLU A 77 -9.85 14.82 -5.54
C GLU A 77 -9.63 13.34 -5.84
N SER A 78 -8.53 12.97 -6.47
CA SER A 78 -8.22 11.57 -6.78
C SER A 78 -8.23 10.63 -5.57
N ILE A 79 -7.90 11.12 -4.37
CA ILE A 79 -7.96 10.33 -3.13
C ILE A 79 -9.40 10.17 -2.60
N THR A 80 -10.30 11.08 -2.95
CA THR A 80 -11.67 11.07 -2.44
C THR A 80 -12.47 9.89 -3.00
N GLU A 81 -12.16 9.43 -4.20
CA GLU A 81 -12.73 8.21 -4.77
C GLU A 81 -12.33 6.98 -3.92
N ILE A 82 -11.07 6.92 -3.47
CA ILE A 82 -10.55 5.83 -2.63
C ILE A 82 -11.18 5.87 -1.24
N LEU A 83 -11.39 7.07 -0.68
CA LEU A 83 -11.96 7.24 0.66
C LEU A 83 -13.49 7.25 0.68
N GLY A 84 -14.16 7.22 -0.48
CA GLY A 84 -15.63 7.30 -0.58
C GLY A 84 -16.23 8.60 -0.03
N THR A 85 -15.43 9.69 0.04
CA THR A 85 -15.82 10.95 0.70
C THR A 85 -15.37 12.13 -0.16
N LYS A 86 -16.19 13.14 -0.33
CA LYS A 86 -15.84 14.34 -1.11
C LYS A 86 -14.76 15.17 -0.44
N SER A 87 -13.88 15.81 -1.23
CA SER A 87 -12.81 16.67 -0.73
C SER A 87 -13.31 17.78 0.20
N ALA A 88 -14.45 18.41 -0.15
CA ALA A 88 -15.07 19.45 0.66
C ALA A 88 -15.41 19.00 2.08
N ASP A 89 -15.79 17.73 2.25
CA ASP A 89 -16.14 17.15 3.56
C ASP A 89 -14.89 16.80 4.40
N LEU A 90 -13.72 16.77 3.78
CA LEU A 90 -12.44 16.45 4.43
C LEU A 90 -11.69 17.72 4.85
N ILE A 91 -11.86 18.83 4.16
CA ILE A 91 -11.24 20.11 4.51
C ILE A 91 -11.68 20.56 5.90
N GLY A 92 -10.72 20.99 6.72
CA GLY A 92 -10.92 21.37 8.11
C GLY A 92 -10.91 20.21 9.10
N LYS A 93 -10.94 18.95 8.64
CA LYS A 93 -10.81 17.79 9.54
C LYS A 93 -9.33 17.45 9.79
N PRO A 94 -9.01 16.88 10.96
CA PRO A 94 -7.66 16.41 11.25
C PRO A 94 -7.22 15.35 10.22
N MET A 95 -6.04 15.53 9.63
CA MET A 95 -5.50 14.57 8.64
C MET A 95 -5.42 13.14 9.20
N VAL A 96 -5.12 13.00 10.48
CA VAL A 96 -5.03 11.69 11.15
C VAL A 96 -6.35 10.91 11.14
N SER A 97 -7.48 11.59 11.00
CA SER A 97 -8.81 10.95 10.95
C SER A 97 -9.07 10.18 9.66
N LEU A 98 -8.27 10.40 8.61
CA LEU A 98 -8.37 9.67 7.36
C LEU A 98 -7.84 8.23 7.47
N PHE A 99 -7.10 7.92 8.54
CA PHE A 99 -6.39 6.66 8.68
C PHE A 99 -6.78 5.92 9.93
N LEU A 100 -6.74 4.59 9.87
CA LEU A 100 -6.93 3.74 11.04
C LEU A 100 -5.80 3.98 12.05
N LYS A 101 -6.15 3.93 13.32
CA LYS A 101 -5.16 3.98 14.39
C LYS A 101 -4.27 2.74 14.29
N PRO A 102 -2.94 2.87 14.40
CA PRO A 102 -2.05 1.72 14.50
C PRO A 102 -2.49 0.81 15.65
N ALA A 103 -2.41 -0.51 15.46
CA ALA A 103 -2.64 -1.45 16.54
C ALA A 103 -1.61 -1.22 17.65
N ASP A 104 -2.02 -1.37 18.92
CA ASP A 104 -1.18 -1.10 20.12
C ASP A 104 0.15 -1.89 20.17
N ASN A 105 0.29 -2.95 19.38
CA ASN A 105 1.49 -3.78 19.30
C ASN A 105 2.66 -3.19 18.49
N GLN A 106 2.50 -2.02 17.89
CA GLN A 106 3.59 -1.30 17.20
C GLN A 106 4.28 -0.28 18.12
N ALA A 107 4.46 -0.61 19.38
CA ALA A 107 5.21 0.18 20.33
C ALA A 107 6.65 0.40 19.83
N GLY A 108 6.98 1.64 19.45
CA GLY A 108 8.27 2.03 18.87
C GLY A 108 8.23 2.44 17.40
N ALA A 109 7.16 2.14 16.66
CA ALA A 109 6.98 2.65 15.30
C ALA A 109 6.67 4.16 15.32
N ARG A 110 7.26 4.91 14.38
CA ARG A 110 6.96 6.33 14.18
C ARG A 110 5.57 6.46 13.57
N THR A 111 4.55 6.60 14.42
CA THR A 111 3.17 6.77 13.96
C THR A 111 2.92 8.15 13.38
N LEU A 112 1.96 8.29 12.46
CA LEU A 112 1.61 9.59 11.88
C LEU A 112 1.30 10.66 12.94
N PRO A 113 0.48 10.41 13.99
CA PRO A 113 0.24 11.40 15.04
C PRO A 113 1.52 11.85 15.75
N PHE A 114 2.43 10.93 16.04
CA PHE A 114 3.72 11.26 16.67
C PHE A 114 4.57 12.15 15.76
N ILE A 115 4.68 11.80 14.47
CA ILE A 115 5.45 12.54 13.47
C ILE A 115 4.92 13.97 13.32
N LEU A 116 3.60 14.13 13.20
CA LEU A 116 2.97 15.43 13.07
C LEU A 116 3.16 16.30 14.33
N THR A 117 3.01 15.73 15.52
CA THR A 117 3.23 16.41 16.79
C THR A 117 4.69 16.90 16.94
N LYS A 118 5.65 16.07 16.52
CA LYS A 118 7.09 16.41 16.55
C LYS A 118 7.54 17.27 15.38
N LYS A 119 6.63 17.64 14.46
CA LYS A 119 6.90 18.43 13.25
C LYS A 119 8.06 17.84 12.41
N MET A 120 8.13 16.52 12.32
CA MET A 120 9.18 15.81 11.61
C MET A 120 8.81 15.60 10.15
N LYS A 121 9.81 15.66 9.24
CA LYS A 121 9.64 15.17 7.87
C LYS A 121 9.55 13.66 7.88
N PHE A 122 8.75 13.11 6.98
CA PHE A 122 8.61 11.67 6.77
C PHE A 122 8.45 11.36 5.29
N ASN A 123 8.79 10.14 4.92
CA ASN A 123 8.70 9.66 3.56
C ASN A 123 8.28 8.20 3.56
N GLY A 124 7.31 7.86 2.70
CA GLY A 124 6.86 6.48 2.51
C GLY A 124 6.23 5.84 3.75
N LEU A 125 5.57 6.63 4.61
CA LEU A 125 4.84 6.07 5.76
C LEU A 125 3.60 5.34 5.27
N GLU A 126 3.55 4.04 5.48
CA GLU A 126 2.38 3.23 5.14
C GLU A 126 1.30 3.38 6.22
N VAL A 127 0.10 3.72 5.79
CA VAL A 127 -1.09 3.91 6.64
C VAL A 127 -2.29 3.25 5.98
N GLN A 128 -3.19 2.70 6.78
CA GLN A 128 -4.43 2.12 6.29
C GLN A 128 -5.55 3.17 6.31
N ALA A 129 -6.29 3.29 5.22
CA ALA A 129 -7.43 4.19 5.13
C ALA A 129 -8.56 3.77 6.10
N ALA A 130 -9.20 4.76 6.75
CA ALA A 130 -10.21 4.48 7.77
C ALA A 130 -11.60 4.15 7.18
N ASN A 131 -11.96 4.74 6.03
CA ASN A 131 -13.32 4.71 5.49
C ASN A 131 -13.39 4.05 4.10
N SER A 132 -12.44 3.21 3.72
CA SER A 132 -12.54 2.44 2.48
C SER A 132 -13.40 1.19 2.70
N GLU A 133 -14.25 0.85 1.73
CA GLU A 133 -15.05 -0.38 1.74
C GLU A 133 -14.16 -1.62 1.73
N ASP A 134 -13.03 -1.54 1.05
CA ASP A 134 -11.98 -2.56 1.00
C ASP A 134 -10.75 -2.13 1.79
N GLU A 135 -9.93 -3.11 2.19
CA GLU A 135 -8.63 -2.84 2.79
C GLU A 135 -7.74 -2.05 1.82
N CYS A 136 -7.52 -0.78 2.13
CA CYS A 136 -6.74 0.16 1.32
C CYS A 136 -5.52 0.65 2.09
N TRP A 137 -4.33 0.48 1.50
CA TRP A 137 -3.06 0.93 2.04
C TRP A 137 -2.49 2.09 1.24
N LEU A 138 -2.17 3.16 1.94
CA LEU A 138 -1.63 4.38 1.36
C LEU A 138 -0.21 4.60 1.88
N SER A 139 0.71 4.93 0.98
CA SER A 139 2.05 5.40 1.32
C SER A 139 2.03 6.92 1.28
N ILE A 140 2.30 7.56 2.42
CA ILE A 140 2.27 9.02 2.54
C ILE A 140 3.64 9.59 2.88
N SER A 141 3.91 10.76 2.32
CA SER A 141 5.12 11.52 2.58
C SER A 141 4.75 12.95 2.93
N GLY A 142 5.49 13.57 3.82
CA GLY A 142 5.19 14.94 4.23
C GLY A 142 6.40 15.65 4.84
N ARG A 143 6.36 16.96 4.72
CA ARG A 143 7.36 17.84 5.33
C ARG A 143 6.70 19.05 5.97
N PRO A 144 7.25 19.55 7.08
CA PRO A 144 6.77 20.77 7.70
C PRO A 144 6.96 21.95 6.75
N HIS A 145 5.96 22.84 6.73
CA HIS A 145 5.98 24.07 5.98
C HIS A 145 6.03 25.26 6.96
N GLN A 146 6.91 26.20 6.68
CA GLN A 146 7.13 27.41 7.49
C GLN A 146 6.97 28.65 6.63
N ASP A 147 6.62 29.76 7.25
CA ASP A 147 6.67 31.07 6.62
C ASP A 147 8.12 31.59 6.52
N LYS A 148 8.28 32.81 5.95
CA LYS A 148 9.60 33.45 5.82
C LYS A 148 10.24 33.81 7.19
N SER A 149 9.45 33.87 8.23
CA SER A 149 9.88 34.18 9.60
C SER A 149 10.18 32.91 10.42
N GLY A 150 10.03 31.71 9.82
CA GLY A 150 10.27 30.44 10.48
C GLY A 150 9.07 29.88 11.27
N ASN A 151 7.91 30.54 11.25
CA ASN A 151 6.73 30.08 11.94
C ASN A 151 6.15 28.85 11.23
N PHE A 152 5.79 27.83 11.99
CA PHE A 152 5.19 26.63 11.45
C PHE A 152 3.76 26.91 10.97
N LEU A 153 3.50 26.62 9.70
CA LEU A 153 2.21 26.82 9.04
C LEU A 153 1.42 25.52 8.86
N GLY A 154 2.05 24.36 9.04
CA GLY A 154 1.46 23.05 8.82
C GLY A 154 2.37 22.11 8.05
N PHE A 155 1.78 21.11 7.41
CA PHE A 155 2.49 20.17 6.57
C PHE A 155 2.05 20.26 5.12
N ARG A 156 2.92 19.85 4.21
CA ARG A 156 2.61 19.57 2.81
C ARG A 156 3.19 18.24 2.41
N GLY A 157 2.46 17.49 1.61
CA GLY A 157 2.91 16.18 1.23
C GLY A 157 2.17 15.61 0.04
N SER A 158 2.53 14.37 -0.23
CA SER A 158 1.91 13.54 -1.26
C SER A 158 1.65 12.15 -0.71
N GLY A 159 0.85 11.38 -1.42
CA GLY A 159 0.63 9.99 -1.15
C GLY A 159 0.31 9.24 -2.43
N ASN A 160 0.37 7.93 -2.34
CA ASN A 160 -0.01 7.01 -3.41
C ASN A 160 -0.64 5.76 -2.81
N ASP A 161 -1.50 5.11 -3.58
CA ASP A 161 -2.05 3.82 -3.22
C ASP A 161 -1.00 2.73 -3.44
N VAL A 162 -0.73 1.95 -2.40
CA VAL A 162 0.21 0.82 -2.42
C VAL A 162 -0.48 -0.51 -2.15
N THR A 163 -1.81 -0.53 -2.17
CA THR A 163 -2.62 -1.73 -1.87
C THR A 163 -2.26 -2.90 -2.77
N ALA A 164 -2.22 -2.67 -4.08
CA ALA A 164 -1.88 -3.71 -5.05
C ALA A 164 -0.43 -4.19 -4.87
N GLN A 165 0.51 -3.25 -4.71
CA GLN A 165 1.93 -3.58 -4.49
C GLN A 165 2.12 -4.38 -3.20
N ARG A 166 1.42 -4.02 -2.13
CA ARG A 166 1.46 -4.73 -0.85
C ARG A 166 0.87 -6.13 -0.97
N ARG A 167 -0.29 -6.27 -1.62
CA ARG A 167 -0.89 -7.59 -1.89
C ARG A 167 0.06 -8.48 -2.70
N MET A 168 0.63 -7.97 -3.78
CA MET A 168 1.62 -8.73 -4.58
C MET A 168 2.85 -9.12 -3.77
N SER A 169 3.36 -8.25 -2.90
CA SER A 169 4.51 -8.55 -2.03
C SER A 169 4.17 -9.64 -1.02
N LEU A 170 2.97 -9.59 -0.41
CA LEU A 170 2.50 -10.62 0.51
C LEU A 170 2.29 -11.97 -0.20
N ASP A 171 1.67 -11.96 -1.39
CA ASP A 171 1.47 -13.16 -2.20
C ASP A 171 2.80 -13.77 -2.63
N THR A 172 3.74 -12.95 -3.11
CA THR A 172 5.10 -13.41 -3.45
C THR A 172 5.82 -14.00 -2.24
N SER A 173 5.73 -13.34 -1.09
CA SER A 173 6.31 -13.85 0.15
C SER A 173 5.66 -15.16 0.59
N ARG A 174 4.33 -15.27 0.43
CA ARG A 174 3.60 -16.50 0.74
C ARG A 174 4.02 -17.66 -0.17
N LEU A 175 4.09 -17.45 -1.48
CA LEU A 175 4.55 -18.45 -2.46
C LEU A 175 6.01 -18.85 -2.23
N ALA A 176 6.85 -17.91 -1.80
CA ALA A 176 8.24 -18.20 -1.46
C ALA A 176 8.40 -19.08 -0.21
N MET A 177 7.41 -19.10 0.70
CA MET A 177 7.51 -19.77 1.99
C MET A 177 6.58 -20.99 2.12
N TYR A 178 5.47 -21.04 1.39
CA TYR A 178 4.44 -22.06 1.55
C TYR A 178 4.10 -22.77 0.25
N ASP A 179 3.65 -24.00 0.35
CA ASP A 179 3.08 -24.75 -0.76
C ASP A 179 1.67 -24.25 -1.07
N SER A 180 1.40 -23.91 -2.33
CA SER A 180 0.14 -23.28 -2.74
C SER A 180 -1.08 -24.19 -2.62
N LEU A 181 -0.91 -25.50 -2.69
CA LEU A 181 -2.00 -26.49 -2.61
C LEU A 181 -2.42 -26.78 -1.18
N THR A 182 -1.46 -27.06 -0.31
CA THR A 182 -1.68 -27.55 1.05
C THR A 182 -1.56 -26.45 2.12
N GLY A 183 -0.92 -25.33 1.81
CA GLY A 183 -0.63 -24.29 2.78
C GLY A 183 0.49 -24.63 3.78
N LEU A 184 1.11 -25.80 3.65
CA LEU A 184 2.27 -26.17 4.45
C LEU A 184 3.50 -25.37 4.06
N ALA A 185 4.52 -25.33 4.92
CA ALA A 185 5.82 -24.81 4.54
C ALA A 185 6.34 -25.54 3.30
N ASN A 186 6.90 -24.81 2.34
CA ASN A 186 7.50 -25.42 1.16
C ASN A 186 8.92 -25.94 1.44
N ARG A 187 9.54 -26.61 0.47
CA ARG A 187 10.91 -27.15 0.56
C ARG A 187 11.93 -26.09 1.00
N ALA A 188 11.88 -24.89 0.42
CA ALA A 188 12.84 -23.84 0.71
C ALA A 188 12.72 -23.33 2.17
N SER A 189 11.49 -23.13 2.63
CA SER A 189 11.19 -22.71 4.00
C SER A 189 11.62 -23.78 5.00
N MET A 190 11.32 -25.05 4.72
CA MET A 190 11.73 -26.17 5.59
C MET A 190 13.24 -26.32 5.68
N SER A 191 13.96 -26.26 4.58
CA SER A 191 15.43 -26.32 4.57
C SER A 191 16.04 -25.24 5.45
N LYS A 192 15.62 -23.99 5.29
CA LYS A 192 16.08 -22.85 6.10
C LYS A 192 15.77 -23.05 7.60
N LYS A 193 14.57 -23.51 7.91
CA LYS A 193 14.13 -23.75 9.28
C LYS A 193 14.96 -24.88 9.92
N LEU A 194 15.18 -25.97 9.18
CA LEU A 194 15.97 -27.11 9.64
C LEU A 194 17.41 -26.73 9.93
N GLU A 195 18.07 -25.97 9.04
CA GLU A 195 19.41 -25.45 9.25
C GLU A 195 19.51 -24.63 10.54
N THR A 196 18.56 -23.69 10.72
CA THR A 196 18.52 -22.83 11.91
C THR A 196 18.29 -23.65 13.18
N THR A 197 17.38 -24.62 13.15
CA THR A 197 17.05 -25.49 14.29
C THR A 197 18.23 -26.38 14.65
N LEU A 198 18.88 -26.98 13.66
CA LEU A 198 20.06 -27.83 13.87
C LEU A 198 21.22 -27.02 14.50
N ALA A 199 21.46 -25.78 14.03
CA ALA A 199 22.49 -24.95 14.62
C ALA A 199 22.20 -24.62 16.09
N ALA A 200 20.96 -24.25 16.42
CA ALA A 200 20.55 -23.96 17.79
C ALA A 200 20.61 -25.21 18.69
N TYR A 201 20.18 -26.36 18.21
CA TYR A 201 20.15 -27.59 19.01
C TYR A 201 21.53 -28.16 19.23
N ARG A 202 22.49 -28.00 18.30
CA ARG A 202 23.91 -28.34 18.53
C ARG A 202 24.48 -27.57 19.71
N GLN A 203 24.20 -26.26 19.80
CA GLN A 203 24.66 -25.43 20.93
C GLN A 203 24.04 -25.87 22.27
N GLN A 204 22.77 -26.26 22.26
CA GLN A 204 22.00 -26.68 23.44
C GLN A 204 22.16 -28.16 23.78
N LYS A 205 22.94 -28.93 23.00
CA LYS A 205 23.03 -30.39 23.10
C LYS A 205 21.70 -31.13 23.12
N ARG A 206 20.75 -30.63 22.31
CA ARG A 206 19.41 -31.22 22.14
C ARG A 206 19.37 -32.05 20.86
N ALA A 207 18.55 -33.09 20.86
CA ALA A 207 18.28 -33.90 19.69
C ALA A 207 17.01 -33.38 18.98
N CYS A 208 16.96 -33.54 17.66
CA CYS A 208 15.73 -33.43 16.86
C CYS A 208 15.59 -34.67 15.96
N ALA A 209 14.38 -34.96 15.55
CA ALA A 209 14.09 -35.98 14.57
C ALA A 209 13.55 -35.31 13.30
N VAL A 210 13.93 -35.84 12.15
CA VAL A 210 13.38 -35.48 10.84
C VAL A 210 12.74 -36.74 10.26
N MET A 211 11.51 -36.60 9.83
CA MET A 211 10.74 -37.71 9.20
C MET A 211 10.38 -37.30 7.79
N LEU A 212 10.71 -38.11 6.82
CA LEU A 212 10.21 -38.03 5.44
C LEU A 212 9.05 -38.98 5.27
N VAL A 213 7.94 -38.48 4.77
CA VAL A 213 6.71 -39.24 4.56
C VAL A 213 6.35 -39.14 3.09
N ASP A 214 5.98 -40.27 2.49
CA ASP A 214 5.54 -40.42 1.11
C ASP A 214 4.19 -41.15 1.08
N LEU A 215 3.32 -40.83 0.09
CA LEU A 215 2.00 -41.44 -0.03
C LEU A 215 2.02 -42.61 -1.00
N ASP A 216 1.93 -43.85 -0.47
CA ASP A 216 1.87 -45.03 -1.29
C ASP A 216 0.77 -44.98 -2.36
N ARG A 217 1.16 -45.27 -3.60
CA ARG A 217 0.26 -45.32 -4.76
C ARG A 217 -0.48 -44.04 -5.08
N PHE A 218 0.04 -42.88 -4.70
CA PHE A 218 -0.58 -41.56 -5.00
C PHE A 218 -0.80 -41.36 -6.50
N LYS A 219 0.18 -41.78 -7.32
CA LYS A 219 0.04 -41.73 -8.79
C LYS A 219 -1.17 -42.56 -9.27
N GLN A 220 -1.42 -43.72 -8.70
CA GLN A 220 -2.57 -44.56 -9.08
C GLN A 220 -3.91 -43.86 -8.77
N ILE A 221 -3.98 -43.09 -7.68
CA ILE A 221 -5.17 -42.30 -7.34
C ILE A 221 -5.39 -41.22 -8.41
N ASN A 222 -4.34 -40.51 -8.80
CA ASN A 222 -4.44 -39.52 -9.87
C ASN A 222 -4.87 -40.14 -11.20
N ASP A 223 -4.27 -41.25 -11.58
CA ASP A 223 -4.56 -41.94 -12.84
C ASP A 223 -5.99 -42.50 -12.88
N THR A 224 -6.57 -42.87 -11.73
CA THR A 224 -7.90 -43.51 -11.65
C THR A 224 -9.02 -42.48 -11.40
N LEU A 225 -8.79 -41.52 -10.53
CA LEU A 225 -9.80 -40.54 -10.04
C LEU A 225 -9.56 -39.12 -10.49
N GLY A 226 -8.45 -38.86 -11.19
CA GLY A 226 -8.05 -37.57 -11.67
C GLY A 226 -7.31 -36.72 -10.64
N HIS A 227 -6.57 -35.72 -11.13
CA HIS A 227 -5.80 -34.81 -10.31
C HIS A 227 -6.59 -34.08 -9.21
N PRO A 228 -7.87 -33.68 -9.41
CA PRO A 228 -8.65 -33.05 -8.34
C PRO A 228 -8.83 -33.95 -7.10
N ALA A 229 -8.94 -35.27 -7.30
CA ALA A 229 -9.04 -36.22 -6.18
C ALA A 229 -7.71 -36.36 -5.43
N GLY A 230 -6.58 -36.37 -6.16
CA GLY A 230 -5.25 -36.34 -5.58
C GLY A 230 -4.99 -35.06 -4.78
N ASP A 231 -5.37 -33.91 -5.31
CA ASP A 231 -5.26 -32.61 -4.63
C ASP A 231 -6.09 -32.57 -3.33
N ALA A 232 -7.30 -33.11 -3.36
CA ALA A 232 -8.15 -33.21 -2.16
C ALA A 232 -7.52 -34.16 -1.11
N LEU A 233 -6.93 -35.26 -1.54
CA LEU A 233 -6.21 -36.20 -0.65
C LEU A 233 -5.02 -35.51 0.01
N LEU A 234 -4.18 -34.77 -0.75
CA LEU A 234 -3.02 -34.07 -0.23
C LEU A 234 -3.42 -33.01 0.82
N LYS A 235 -4.51 -32.27 0.58
CA LYS A 235 -5.05 -31.32 1.57
C LYS A 235 -5.48 -31.99 2.86
N GLN A 236 -6.18 -33.12 2.76
CA GLN A 236 -6.62 -33.91 3.93
C GLN A 236 -5.45 -34.49 4.73
N VAL A 237 -4.43 -35.01 4.04
CA VAL A 237 -3.21 -35.51 4.68
C VAL A 237 -2.49 -34.39 5.41
N ALA A 238 -2.32 -33.23 4.76
CA ALA A 238 -1.70 -32.05 5.36
C ALA A 238 -2.42 -31.63 6.65
N GLU A 239 -3.75 -31.52 6.63
CA GLU A 239 -4.55 -31.19 7.81
C GLU A 239 -4.39 -32.22 8.95
N ARG A 240 -4.35 -33.50 8.62
CA ARG A 240 -4.17 -34.57 9.61
C ARG A 240 -2.79 -34.53 10.24
N LEU A 241 -1.75 -34.35 9.42
CA LEU A 241 -0.37 -34.23 9.92
C LEU A 241 -0.21 -33.02 10.82
N LEU A 242 -0.77 -31.85 10.46
CA LEU A 242 -0.76 -30.67 11.31
C LEU A 242 -1.44 -30.91 12.65
N LYS A 243 -2.58 -31.63 12.68
CA LYS A 243 -3.29 -31.98 13.93
C LYS A 243 -2.47 -32.90 14.82
N VAL A 244 -1.80 -33.89 14.24
CA VAL A 244 -1.00 -34.87 15.01
C VAL A 244 0.27 -34.23 15.55
N VAL A 245 0.99 -33.47 14.72
CA VAL A 245 2.26 -32.84 15.09
C VAL A 245 2.02 -31.69 16.06
N GLY A 246 0.94 -30.92 15.88
CA GLY A 246 0.56 -29.80 16.75
C GLY A 246 1.70 -28.80 16.91
N GLN A 247 1.96 -28.39 18.16
CA GLN A 247 3.04 -27.46 18.49
C GLN A 247 4.41 -28.14 18.73
N ALA A 248 4.47 -29.47 18.65
CA ALA A 248 5.69 -30.22 18.92
C ALA A 248 6.70 -30.21 17.77
N GLY A 249 6.24 -29.87 16.57
CA GLY A 249 7.08 -29.89 15.37
C GLY A 249 6.54 -29.05 14.24
N GLU A 250 7.11 -29.22 13.08
CA GLU A 250 6.77 -28.53 11.85
C GLU A 250 6.50 -29.53 10.73
N VAL A 251 5.49 -29.25 9.90
CA VAL A 251 5.12 -30.07 8.75
C VAL A 251 5.36 -29.25 7.49
N SER A 252 5.95 -29.87 6.49
CA SER A 252 6.18 -29.24 5.19
C SER A 252 5.88 -30.19 4.06
N ARG A 253 5.60 -29.64 2.88
CA ARG A 253 5.50 -30.39 1.63
C ARG A 253 6.71 -30.09 0.76
N LEU A 254 7.45 -31.13 0.37
CA LEU A 254 8.65 -30.98 -0.45
C LEU A 254 8.34 -30.94 -1.94
N GLY A 255 7.24 -31.53 -2.36
CA GLY A 255 6.72 -31.60 -3.72
C GLY A 255 6.01 -32.92 -3.97
N GLY A 256 5.13 -32.97 -4.98
CA GLY A 256 4.39 -34.20 -5.28
C GLY A 256 3.58 -34.69 -4.07
N ASP A 257 3.87 -35.91 -3.67
CA ASP A 257 3.30 -36.67 -2.55
C ASP A 257 4.20 -36.75 -1.31
N GLU A 258 5.36 -36.03 -1.32
CA GLU A 258 6.30 -35.96 -0.21
C GLU A 258 6.04 -34.77 0.72
#